data_866c321dbf91831e6286db174e984db9
#
_entry.id   866c321dbf91831e6286db174e984db9
#
_cell.length_a   1.000
_cell.length_b   1.000
_cell.length_c   1.000
_cell.angle_alpha   90.00
_cell.angle_beta   90.00
_cell.angle_gamma   90.00
#
_symmetry.space_group_name_H-M   'P 1'
#
loop_
_entity.id
_entity.type
_entity.pdbx_description
1 polymer ?
#
loop_
_entity_poly.entity_id
_entity_poly.type
_entity_poly.pdbx_seq_one_letter_code
_entity_poly.pdbx_strand_id
1 'polypeptide(L)'
;MDLITGIKERRSVRRFADKPVPRELIAEVVEIARFAPSWKNTQIARYIVVEDPEKIAALASDKCTYGFEYNIKTIAKAPAVVLLTIVEGRSGFEKDGSFSTPKEDRWQNFDAGIAAQTFCLAAYEKGLGSVILGYFDDAEVKKVIPIPEGQQVGAIIPIGFLPEGEVAAPPRKDVSELLTFI
;
A
#
# COMPACT_ATOMS: atom_id res chain seq x y z
N MET A 1 5.89 -18.49 8.22
CA MET A 1 6.89 -18.41 7.10
C MET A 1 8.14 -17.73 7.65
N ASP A 2 9.34 -18.10 7.20
CA ASP A 2 10.52 -17.34 7.61
C ASP A 2 10.63 -16.01 6.82
N LEU A 3 11.31 -15.03 7.40
CA LEU A 3 11.39 -13.67 6.87
C LEU A 3 12.02 -13.62 5.46
N ILE A 4 13.06 -14.40 5.22
CA ILE A 4 13.79 -14.39 3.94
C ILE A 4 12.90 -14.94 2.83
N THR A 5 12.21 -16.03 3.08
CA THR A 5 11.22 -16.61 2.17
C THR A 5 10.12 -15.59 1.87
N GLY A 6 9.57 -14.93 2.89
CA GLY A 6 8.55 -13.90 2.71
C GLY A 6 9.00 -12.75 1.80
N ILE A 7 10.20 -12.24 2.00
CA ILE A 7 10.76 -11.16 1.17
C ILE A 7 10.97 -11.64 -0.28
N LYS A 8 11.47 -12.85 -0.48
CA LYS A 8 11.79 -13.40 -1.81
C LYS A 8 10.56 -13.83 -2.59
N GLU A 9 9.53 -14.35 -1.93
CA GLU A 9 8.39 -14.99 -2.59
C GLU A 9 7.15 -14.11 -2.67
N ARG A 10 7.00 -13.09 -1.80
CA ARG A 10 5.91 -12.13 -1.93
C ARG A 10 5.88 -11.52 -3.34
N ARG A 11 4.70 -11.47 -3.94
CA ARG A 11 4.47 -10.91 -5.29
C ARG A 11 3.44 -9.80 -5.26
N SER A 12 3.46 -8.96 -6.31
CA SER A 12 2.38 -8.03 -6.61
C SER A 12 1.23 -8.79 -7.26
N VAL A 13 0.24 -9.15 -6.45
CA VAL A 13 -0.91 -9.95 -6.85
C VAL A 13 -2.01 -9.04 -7.38
N ARG A 14 -2.54 -9.34 -8.57
CA ARG A 14 -3.54 -8.52 -9.28
C ARG A 14 -4.78 -9.31 -9.68
N ARG A 15 -4.82 -10.58 -9.28
CA ARG A 15 -5.98 -11.46 -9.36
C ARG A 15 -6.14 -12.10 -8.00
N PHE A 16 -7.35 -12.20 -7.54
CA PHE A 16 -7.66 -12.70 -6.20
C PHE A 16 -8.65 -13.85 -6.32
N ALA A 17 -8.67 -14.74 -5.33
CA ALA A 17 -9.73 -15.72 -5.18
C ALA A 17 -11.06 -14.99 -4.89
N ASP A 18 -12.15 -15.55 -5.40
CA ASP A 18 -13.51 -15.05 -5.14
C ASP A 18 -13.93 -15.45 -3.70
N LYS A 19 -13.34 -14.76 -2.73
CA LYS A 19 -13.54 -15.01 -1.31
C LYS A 19 -13.38 -13.70 -0.52
N PRO A 20 -14.33 -13.32 0.33
CA PRO A 20 -14.21 -12.13 1.17
C PRO A 20 -13.03 -12.29 2.16
N VAL A 21 -12.37 -11.18 2.45
CA VAL A 21 -11.31 -11.13 3.46
C VAL A 21 -11.94 -10.75 4.81
N PRO A 22 -11.81 -11.58 5.86
CA PRO A 22 -12.32 -11.23 7.18
C PRO A 22 -11.65 -9.95 7.72
N ARG A 23 -12.44 -9.08 8.36
CA ARG A 23 -11.92 -7.82 8.95
C ARG A 23 -10.87 -8.09 10.02
N GLU A 24 -11.05 -9.15 10.79
CA GLU A 24 -10.12 -9.60 11.82
C GLU A 24 -8.74 -9.92 11.20
N LEU A 25 -8.72 -10.54 10.03
CA LEU A 25 -7.49 -10.87 9.32
C LEU A 25 -6.77 -9.62 8.83
N ILE A 26 -7.51 -8.61 8.34
CA ILE A 26 -6.95 -7.31 7.96
C ILE A 26 -6.41 -6.58 9.20
N ALA A 27 -7.12 -6.64 10.33
CA ALA A 27 -6.67 -6.07 11.58
C ALA A 27 -5.36 -6.72 12.07
N GLU A 28 -5.21 -8.04 11.96
CA GLU A 28 -3.96 -8.74 12.25
C GLU A 28 -2.81 -8.30 11.34
N VAL A 29 -3.09 -8.06 10.05
CA VAL A 29 -2.09 -7.52 9.10
C VAL A 29 -1.64 -6.13 9.54
N VAL A 30 -2.57 -5.25 9.92
CA VAL A 30 -2.26 -3.90 10.38
C VAL A 30 -1.52 -3.92 11.73
N GLU A 31 -1.87 -4.87 12.63
CA GLU A 31 -1.17 -5.05 13.91
C GLU A 31 0.32 -5.35 13.70
N ILE A 32 0.68 -6.08 12.66
CA ILE A 32 2.08 -6.32 12.28
C ILE A 32 2.66 -5.08 11.57
N ALA A 33 1.91 -4.52 10.64
CA ALA A 33 2.36 -3.40 9.80
C ALA A 33 2.67 -2.13 10.60
N ARG A 34 2.02 -1.92 11.76
CA ARG A 34 2.26 -0.76 12.63
C ARG A 34 3.68 -0.69 13.21
N PHE A 35 4.46 -1.77 13.14
CA PHE A 35 5.86 -1.79 13.55
C PHE A 35 6.82 -1.28 12.46
N ALA A 36 6.30 -0.84 11.30
CA ALA A 36 7.10 -0.19 10.28
C ALA A 36 7.80 1.05 10.86
N PRO A 37 9.12 1.21 10.70
CA PRO A 37 9.81 2.39 11.16
C PRO A 37 9.35 3.63 10.38
N SER A 38 9.45 4.78 11.01
CA SER A 38 9.14 6.09 10.40
C SER A 38 10.09 7.17 10.91
N TRP A 39 10.19 8.28 10.17
CA TRP A 39 10.96 9.45 10.57
C TRP A 39 10.66 9.85 12.02
N LYS A 40 11.70 9.93 12.88
CA LYS A 40 11.55 10.28 14.32
C LYS A 40 10.38 9.54 15.01
N ASN A 41 10.02 8.34 14.55
CA ASN A 41 8.87 7.57 15.03
C ASN A 41 7.53 8.34 14.94
N THR A 42 7.32 9.10 13.87
CA THR A 42 6.11 9.90 13.65
C THR A 42 4.86 9.07 13.40
N GLN A 43 5.02 7.81 12.97
CA GLN A 43 3.94 6.83 12.77
C GLN A 43 2.80 7.41 11.93
N ILE A 44 3.14 7.99 10.76
CA ILE A 44 2.17 8.74 9.93
C ILE A 44 1.21 7.86 9.14
N ALA A 45 1.51 6.56 8.96
CA ALA A 45 0.68 5.65 8.18
C ALA A 45 -0.69 5.41 8.84
N ARG A 46 -1.75 5.41 8.01
CA ARG A 46 -3.12 5.02 8.36
C ARG A 46 -3.67 4.11 7.28
N TYR A 47 -4.65 3.30 7.62
CA TYR A 47 -5.24 2.31 6.72
C TYR A 47 -6.75 2.46 6.71
N ILE A 48 -7.34 2.77 5.55
CA ILE A 48 -8.78 2.82 5.33
C ILE A 48 -9.16 1.62 4.48
N VAL A 49 -9.98 0.74 5.01
CA VAL A 49 -10.42 -0.48 4.32
C VAL A 49 -11.75 -0.22 3.64
N VAL A 50 -11.81 -0.48 2.35
CA VAL A 50 -13.01 -0.37 1.51
C VAL A 50 -13.44 -1.77 1.12
N GLU A 51 -14.63 -2.19 1.60
CA GLU A 51 -15.24 -3.49 1.32
C GLU A 51 -16.57 -3.33 0.56
N ASP A 52 -17.08 -2.10 0.48
CA ASP A 52 -18.30 -1.76 -0.23
C ASP A 52 -18.08 -1.92 -1.74
N PRO A 53 -18.82 -2.82 -2.43
CA PRO A 53 -18.64 -3.06 -3.85
C PRO A 53 -18.87 -1.83 -4.74
N GLU A 54 -19.80 -0.93 -4.35
CA GLU A 54 -20.09 0.28 -5.10
C GLU A 54 -18.91 1.26 -5.02
N LYS A 55 -18.30 1.38 -3.84
CA LYS A 55 -17.10 2.21 -3.64
C LYS A 55 -15.89 1.60 -4.33
N ILE A 56 -15.71 0.29 -4.29
CA ILE A 56 -14.64 -0.40 -5.04
C ILE A 56 -14.81 -0.16 -6.54
N ALA A 57 -16.03 -0.28 -7.07
CA ALA A 57 -16.32 0.01 -8.48
C ALA A 57 -16.05 1.48 -8.84
N ALA A 58 -16.38 2.42 -7.95
CA ALA A 58 -16.09 3.84 -8.15
C ALA A 58 -14.59 4.16 -8.11
N LEU A 59 -13.81 3.50 -7.24
CA LEU A 59 -12.34 3.58 -7.23
C LEU A 59 -11.73 2.98 -8.51
N ALA A 60 -12.34 1.94 -9.05
CA ALA A 60 -11.95 1.28 -10.31
C ALA A 60 -12.43 2.05 -11.54
N SER A 61 -12.50 3.37 -11.51
CA SER A 61 -12.97 4.22 -12.61
C SER A 61 -11.81 4.89 -13.35
N ASP A 62 -12.08 5.30 -14.58
CA ASP A 62 -11.13 6.09 -15.38
C ASP A 62 -10.68 7.36 -14.66
N LYS A 63 -11.60 8.00 -13.91
CA LYS A 63 -11.30 9.21 -13.15
C LYS A 63 -10.27 8.96 -12.05
N CYS A 64 -10.49 7.92 -11.24
CA CYS A 64 -9.57 7.61 -10.14
C CYS A 64 -8.23 7.05 -10.60
N THR A 65 -8.14 6.45 -11.79
CA THR A 65 -6.95 5.70 -12.26
C THR A 65 -6.33 6.28 -13.53
N TYR A 66 -6.71 7.50 -13.93
CA TYR A 66 -6.29 8.12 -15.20
C TYR A 66 -6.53 7.21 -16.42
N GLY A 67 -7.60 6.40 -16.42
CA GLY A 67 -7.94 5.46 -17.49
C GLY A 67 -6.99 4.27 -17.62
N PHE A 68 -6.14 3.98 -16.62
CA PHE A 68 -5.19 2.88 -16.69
C PHE A 68 -5.90 1.54 -16.44
N GLU A 69 -6.33 0.91 -17.52
CA GLU A 69 -7.13 -0.33 -17.51
C GLU A 69 -6.60 -1.44 -16.59
N TYR A 70 -5.27 -1.55 -16.47
CA TYR A 70 -4.66 -2.58 -15.64
C TYR A 70 -4.96 -2.38 -14.15
N ASN A 71 -4.94 -1.12 -13.67
CA ASN A 71 -5.33 -0.77 -12.32
C ASN A 71 -6.85 -0.91 -12.13
N ILE A 72 -7.66 -0.45 -13.10
CA ILE A 72 -9.11 -0.60 -13.07
C ILE A 72 -9.49 -2.08 -12.88
N LYS A 73 -8.96 -2.97 -13.72
CA LYS A 73 -9.22 -4.41 -13.65
C LYS A 73 -8.74 -5.04 -12.34
N THR A 74 -7.65 -4.55 -11.78
CA THR A 74 -7.09 -5.05 -10.51
C THR A 74 -7.96 -4.63 -9.32
N ILE A 75 -8.36 -3.35 -9.25
CA ILE A 75 -9.20 -2.82 -8.18
C ILE A 75 -10.58 -3.47 -8.22
N ALA A 76 -11.21 -3.52 -9.40
CA ALA A 76 -12.57 -4.05 -9.58
C ALA A 76 -12.72 -5.53 -9.18
N LYS A 77 -11.64 -6.30 -9.19
CA LYS A 77 -11.64 -7.74 -8.84
C LYS A 77 -11.17 -8.02 -7.41
N ALA A 78 -10.81 -7.00 -6.67
CA ALA A 78 -10.36 -7.18 -5.29
C ALA A 78 -11.55 -7.30 -4.35
N PRO A 79 -11.59 -8.28 -3.44
CA PRO A 79 -12.63 -8.38 -2.41
C PRO A 79 -12.56 -7.27 -1.37
N ALA A 80 -11.40 -6.62 -1.24
CA ALA A 80 -11.21 -5.42 -0.43
C ALA A 80 -10.10 -4.55 -1.01
N VAL A 81 -10.17 -3.25 -0.76
CA VAL A 81 -9.16 -2.27 -1.14
C VAL A 81 -8.73 -1.50 0.09
N VAL A 82 -7.43 -1.44 0.36
CA VAL A 82 -6.89 -0.64 1.44
C VAL A 82 -6.30 0.64 0.87
N LEU A 83 -6.76 1.79 1.32
CA LEU A 83 -6.10 3.06 1.09
C LEU A 83 -5.08 3.26 2.21
N LEU A 84 -3.80 3.22 1.86
CA LEU A 84 -2.74 3.68 2.75
C LEU A 84 -2.73 5.19 2.70
N THR A 85 -3.13 5.84 3.80
CA THR A 85 -3.04 7.29 3.94
C THR A 85 -1.91 7.67 4.86
N ILE A 86 -1.43 8.90 4.75
CA ILE A 86 -0.37 9.47 5.59
C ILE A 86 -0.83 10.77 6.23
N VAL A 87 -0.53 10.93 7.50
CA VAL A 87 -0.76 12.18 8.23
C VAL A 87 0.28 13.20 7.77
N GLU A 88 -0.19 14.31 7.21
CA GLU A 88 0.65 15.37 6.65
C GLU A 88 1.35 16.20 7.71
N GLY A 89 2.43 16.88 7.33
CA GLY A 89 3.12 17.85 8.17
C GLY A 89 3.90 17.24 9.35
N ARG A 90 4.26 15.94 9.30
CA ARG A 90 4.97 15.26 10.39
C ARG A 90 6.33 14.72 10.01
N SER A 91 6.39 13.77 9.07
CA SER A 91 7.67 13.23 8.61
C SER A 91 8.40 14.22 7.73
N GLY A 92 9.63 14.58 8.11
CA GLY A 92 10.43 15.61 7.47
C GLY A 92 10.20 17.03 8.02
N PHE A 93 9.33 17.18 9.04
CA PHE A 93 9.00 18.47 9.63
C PHE A 93 9.54 18.60 11.06
N GLU A 94 9.86 19.84 11.45
CA GLU A 94 10.09 20.24 12.83
C GLU A 94 8.75 20.66 13.50
N LYS A 95 8.79 20.89 14.81
CA LYS A 95 7.57 21.25 15.59
C LYS A 95 6.94 22.58 15.18
N ASP A 96 7.73 23.49 14.61
CA ASP A 96 7.29 24.79 14.13
C ASP A 96 6.77 24.77 12.68
N GLY A 97 6.72 23.58 12.06
CA GLY A 97 6.28 23.38 10.68
C GLY A 97 7.36 23.60 9.63
N SER A 98 8.59 23.94 10.01
CA SER A 98 9.71 24.04 9.08
C SER A 98 10.21 22.67 8.67
N PHE A 99 10.89 22.58 7.51
CA PHE A 99 11.48 21.32 7.05
C PHE A 99 12.77 20.98 7.80
N SER A 100 12.88 19.72 8.23
CA SER A 100 14.08 19.22 8.93
C SER A 100 15.29 19.04 7.99
N THR A 101 15.05 18.86 6.69
CA THR A 101 16.10 18.58 5.71
C THR A 101 15.70 19.13 4.32
N PRO A 102 16.66 19.26 3.38
CA PRO A 102 16.37 19.62 1.98
C PRO A 102 15.50 18.63 1.20
N LYS A 103 15.16 17.47 1.78
CA LYS A 103 14.18 16.54 1.20
C LYS A 103 12.73 16.94 1.49
N GLU A 104 12.54 17.91 2.39
CA GLU A 104 11.23 18.50 2.69
C GLU A 104 10.20 17.44 3.10
N ASP A 105 9.00 17.50 2.53
CA ASP A 105 7.88 16.59 2.75
C ASP A 105 8.07 15.19 2.13
N ARG A 106 9.10 14.99 1.29
CA ARG A 106 9.37 13.69 0.65
C ARG A 106 9.62 12.55 1.64
N TRP A 107 9.97 12.88 2.89
CA TRP A 107 10.07 11.89 3.95
C TRP A 107 8.72 11.22 4.26
N GLN A 108 7.61 11.90 4.01
CA GLN A 108 6.28 11.31 4.15
C GLN A 108 6.07 10.16 3.17
N ASN A 109 6.46 10.34 1.91
CA ASN A 109 6.40 9.27 0.90
C ASN A 109 7.39 8.14 1.18
N PHE A 110 8.56 8.46 1.76
CA PHE A 110 9.52 7.44 2.17
C PHE A 110 8.92 6.55 3.27
N ASP A 111 8.34 7.13 4.31
CA ASP A 111 7.68 6.40 5.39
C ASP A 111 6.46 5.62 4.88
N ALA A 112 5.67 6.20 3.97
CA ALA A 112 4.56 5.50 3.32
C ALA A 112 5.02 4.23 2.59
N GLY A 113 6.14 4.31 1.86
CA GLY A 113 6.74 3.15 1.17
C GLY A 113 7.18 2.05 2.13
N ILE A 114 7.77 2.41 3.26
CA ILE A 114 8.17 1.45 4.32
C ILE A 114 6.92 0.79 4.91
N ALA A 115 5.90 1.56 5.26
CA ALA A 115 4.64 1.06 5.81
C ALA A 115 3.91 0.14 4.81
N ALA A 116 3.85 0.53 3.52
CA ALA A 116 3.26 -0.26 2.46
C ALA A 116 3.95 -1.62 2.29
N GLN A 117 5.30 -1.64 2.29
CA GLN A 117 6.05 -2.89 2.17
C GLN A 117 5.83 -3.79 3.39
N THR A 118 5.86 -3.23 4.60
CA THR A 118 5.62 -3.99 5.84
C THR A 118 4.20 -4.58 5.83
N PHE A 119 3.19 -3.79 5.42
CA PHE A 119 1.82 -4.27 5.23
C PHE A 119 1.74 -5.43 4.23
N CYS A 120 2.38 -5.31 3.07
CA CYS A 120 2.36 -6.35 2.05
C CYS A 120 3.04 -7.66 2.50
N LEU A 121 4.09 -7.57 3.30
CA LEU A 121 4.75 -8.75 3.90
C LEU A 121 3.84 -9.40 4.94
N ALA A 122 3.22 -8.60 5.82
CA ALA A 122 2.26 -9.08 6.80
C ALA A 122 1.03 -9.75 6.14
N ALA A 123 0.50 -9.14 5.06
CA ALA A 123 -0.58 -9.72 4.27
C ALA A 123 -0.18 -11.08 3.67
N TYR A 124 1.03 -11.17 3.10
CA TYR A 124 1.54 -12.40 2.52
C TYR A 124 1.71 -13.51 3.58
N GLU A 125 2.22 -13.19 4.76
CA GLU A 125 2.32 -14.12 5.91
C GLU A 125 0.94 -14.70 6.31
N LYS A 126 -0.11 -13.89 6.15
CA LYS A 126 -1.50 -14.29 6.43
C LYS A 126 -2.21 -14.96 5.24
N GLY A 127 -1.48 -15.32 4.17
CA GLY A 127 -2.02 -15.96 2.97
C GLY A 127 -2.80 -15.03 2.05
N LEU A 128 -2.60 -13.73 2.19
CA LEU A 128 -3.23 -12.71 1.35
C LEU A 128 -2.25 -12.19 0.29
N GLY A 129 -2.77 -12.00 -0.92
CA GLY A 129 -2.11 -11.28 -1.99
C GLY A 129 -2.43 -9.80 -1.93
N SER A 130 -1.47 -8.96 -2.34
CA SER A 130 -1.65 -7.51 -2.41
C SER A 130 -0.79 -6.90 -3.51
N VAL A 131 -1.12 -5.69 -3.94
CA VAL A 131 -0.27 -4.88 -4.82
C VAL A 131 -0.37 -3.42 -4.44
N ILE A 132 0.76 -2.70 -4.47
CA ILE A 132 0.82 -1.25 -4.22
C ILE A 132 0.60 -0.54 -5.55
N LEU A 133 -0.46 0.27 -5.65
CA LEU A 133 -0.77 1.09 -6.81
C LEU A 133 -0.54 2.56 -6.46
N GLY A 134 0.34 3.22 -7.23
CA GLY A 134 0.66 4.65 -7.08
C GLY A 134 0.14 5.50 -8.24
N TYR A 135 -0.47 4.90 -9.27
CA TYR A 135 -1.01 5.62 -10.42
C TYR A 135 -2.51 5.82 -10.25
N PHE A 136 -2.87 6.92 -9.58
CA PHE A 136 -4.27 7.29 -9.28
C PHE A 136 -4.37 8.82 -9.10
N ASP A 137 -5.58 9.34 -9.23
CA ASP A 137 -5.92 10.74 -8.95
C ASP A 137 -6.40 10.88 -7.50
N ASP A 138 -5.60 11.54 -6.64
CA ASP A 138 -5.90 11.72 -5.22
C ASP A 138 -7.21 12.51 -5.00
N ALA A 139 -7.48 13.53 -5.84
CA ALA A 139 -8.68 14.35 -5.71
C ALA A 139 -9.95 13.55 -6.08
N GLU A 140 -9.88 12.70 -7.09
CA GLU A 140 -11.00 11.84 -7.47
C GLU A 140 -11.22 10.71 -6.45
N VAL A 141 -10.15 10.14 -5.91
CA VAL A 141 -10.24 9.14 -4.82
C VAL A 141 -10.91 9.75 -3.58
N LYS A 142 -10.55 10.97 -3.20
CA LYS A 142 -11.16 11.70 -2.06
C LYS A 142 -12.66 11.98 -2.25
N LYS A 143 -13.17 12.07 -3.48
CA LYS A 143 -14.60 12.18 -3.76
C LYS A 143 -15.36 10.88 -3.51
N VAL A 144 -14.69 9.74 -3.70
CA VAL A 144 -15.28 8.40 -3.50
C VAL A 144 -15.21 7.97 -2.04
N ILE A 145 -14.05 8.18 -1.42
CA ILE A 145 -13.78 7.77 -0.04
C ILE A 145 -13.48 8.99 0.82
N PRO A 146 -14.23 9.21 1.91
CA PRO A 146 -13.93 10.30 2.84
C PRO A 146 -12.58 10.05 3.52
N ILE A 147 -11.60 10.87 3.17
CA ILE A 147 -10.27 10.87 3.79
C ILE A 147 -10.28 11.91 4.92
N PRO A 148 -9.83 11.56 6.14
CA PRO A 148 -9.76 12.53 7.23
C PRO A 148 -8.90 13.75 6.87
N GLU A 149 -9.29 14.91 7.40
CA GLU A 149 -8.53 16.15 7.23
C GLU A 149 -7.09 15.99 7.72
N GLY A 150 -6.14 16.61 7.03
CA GLY A 150 -4.70 16.47 7.31
C GLY A 150 -4.11 15.12 6.89
N GLN A 151 -4.82 14.36 6.04
CA GLN A 151 -4.30 13.15 5.43
C GLN A 151 -4.35 13.20 3.91
N GLN A 152 -3.38 12.57 3.28
CA GLN A 152 -3.35 12.33 1.84
C GLN A 152 -3.25 10.83 1.54
N VAL A 153 -3.69 10.41 0.35
CA VAL A 153 -3.57 9.01 -0.07
C VAL A 153 -2.15 8.75 -0.56
N GLY A 154 -1.43 7.87 0.11
CA GLY A 154 -0.08 7.45 -0.29
C GLY A 154 -0.08 6.32 -1.31
N ALA A 155 -1.04 5.39 -1.20
CA ALA A 155 -1.19 4.27 -2.13
C ALA A 155 -2.59 3.65 -2.05
N ILE A 156 -3.03 3.05 -3.17
CA ILE A 156 -4.17 2.14 -3.21
C ILE A 156 -3.63 0.71 -3.19
N ILE A 157 -4.09 -0.12 -2.25
CA ILE A 157 -3.61 -1.50 -2.08
C ILE A 157 -4.79 -2.46 -2.17
N PRO A 158 -5.14 -2.97 -3.37
CA PRO A 158 -6.06 -4.09 -3.51
C PRO A 158 -5.51 -5.31 -2.77
N ILE A 159 -6.38 -6.02 -2.03
CA ILE A 159 -6.02 -7.15 -1.19
C ILE A 159 -7.08 -8.25 -1.28
N GLY A 160 -6.65 -9.51 -1.25
CA GLY A 160 -7.52 -10.68 -1.28
C GLY A 160 -6.74 -11.96 -1.07
N PHE A 161 -7.41 -13.09 -0.94
CA PHE A 161 -6.74 -14.38 -0.91
C PHE A 161 -6.00 -14.65 -2.23
N LEU A 162 -4.87 -15.36 -2.13
CA LEU A 162 -4.09 -15.75 -3.29
C LEU A 162 -4.97 -16.58 -4.25
N PRO A 163 -4.88 -16.35 -5.58
CA PRO A 163 -5.55 -17.19 -6.56
C PRO A 163 -4.90 -18.56 -6.58
N GLU A 164 -5.58 -19.52 -7.20
CA GLU A 164 -4.95 -20.81 -7.54
C GLU A 164 -3.82 -20.60 -8.57
N GLY A 165 -2.75 -21.35 -8.41
CA GLY A 165 -1.58 -21.29 -9.27
C GLY A 165 -0.49 -20.31 -8.82
N GLU A 166 0.62 -20.30 -9.56
CA GLU A 166 1.79 -19.48 -9.23
C GLU A 166 1.67 -18.07 -9.83
N VAL A 167 2.12 -17.08 -9.09
CA VAL A 167 2.32 -15.72 -9.58
C VAL A 167 3.78 -15.57 -10.05
N ALA A 168 3.96 -15.31 -11.35
CA ALA A 168 5.28 -15.19 -11.96
C ALA A 168 6.19 -14.22 -11.22
N ALA A 169 7.43 -14.61 -10.98
CA ALA A 169 8.46 -13.79 -10.40
C ALA A 169 9.18 -12.99 -11.49
N PRO A 170 9.08 -11.65 -11.54
CA PRO A 170 9.88 -10.86 -12.44
C PRO A 170 11.36 -10.96 -12.05
N PRO A 171 12.30 -10.89 -13.02
CA PRO A 171 13.73 -10.95 -12.74
C PRO A 171 14.16 -9.81 -11.81
N ARG A 172 15.21 -10.01 -11.08
CA ARG A 172 15.88 -8.99 -10.27
C ARG A 172 17.28 -8.73 -10.85
N LYS A 173 17.74 -7.51 -10.67
CA LYS A 173 19.11 -7.15 -10.98
C LYS A 173 20.08 -7.98 -10.15
N ASP A 174 21.26 -8.24 -10.70
CA ASP A 174 22.34 -8.87 -9.96
C ASP A 174 22.82 -7.96 -8.82
N VAL A 175 23.36 -8.57 -7.76
CA VAL A 175 23.87 -7.81 -6.61
C VAL A 175 24.99 -6.87 -7.01
N SER A 176 25.81 -7.24 -7.99
CA SER A 176 26.90 -6.41 -8.53
C SER A 176 26.42 -5.09 -9.18
N GLU A 177 25.16 -5.05 -9.66
CA GLU A 177 24.55 -3.82 -10.18
C GLU A 177 23.99 -2.89 -9.09
N LEU A 178 23.82 -3.42 -7.87
CA LEU A 178 23.13 -2.73 -6.77
C LEU A 178 24.08 -2.32 -5.65
N LEU A 179 25.25 -2.98 -5.54
CA LEU A 179 26.17 -2.84 -4.43
C LEU A 179 27.51 -2.30 -4.89
N THR A 180 27.99 -1.26 -4.23
CA THR A 180 29.33 -0.71 -4.42
C THR A 180 30.03 -0.62 -3.07
N PHE A 181 31.25 -1.11 -3.00
CA PHE A 181 32.17 -0.88 -1.87
C PHE A 181 33.14 0.26 -2.24
N ILE A 182 33.40 1.18 -1.30
CA ILE A 182 34.28 2.33 -1.47
C ILE A 182 35.41 2.24 -0.45
#